data_927f76aa6f6f465cfab6edd2b4a36cd0
#
_entry.id   927f76aa6f6f465cfab6edd2b4a36cd0
#
_cell.length_a   1.000
_cell.length_b   1.000
_cell.length_c   1.000
_cell.angle_alpha   90.00
_cell.angle_beta   90.00
_cell.angle_gamma   90.00
#
_symmetry.space_group_name_H-M   'P 1'
#
loop_
_entity.id
_entity.type
_entity.pdbx_description
1 polymer ?
#
loop_
_entity_poly.entity_id
_entity_poly.type
_entity_poly.pdbx_seq_one_letter_code
_entity_poly.pdbx_strand_id
1 'polypeptide(L)'
;MVIKSRVEGKNVKIIYEDTEKLIVEKPAGVLTQSARSFDTDLVSEVLTYRRSKKETAYAAVINRLDRPVGGLVLFAKTKQAAARLSKEMQQNTLNKQYYALICGKPEQSKGTFVDYLQKDAKANLSKVVSKESNSIRV
;
A
#
# COMPACT_ATOMS: atom_id res chain seq x y z
N MET A 1 22.40 -0.64 -3.30
CA MET A 1 22.96 -1.00 -1.97
C MET A 1 21.80 -1.21 -1.01
N VAL A 2 21.53 -2.44 -0.63
CA VAL A 2 20.40 -2.77 0.24
C VAL A 2 20.88 -2.66 1.68
N ILE A 3 20.41 -1.67 2.43
CA ILE A 3 20.72 -1.53 3.86
C ILE A 3 19.62 -2.24 4.64
N LYS A 4 19.94 -3.42 5.19
CA LYS A 4 19.15 -4.09 6.23
C LYS A 4 19.46 -3.42 7.56
N SER A 5 18.64 -2.50 8.04
CA SER A 5 18.68 -2.06 9.42
C SER A 5 17.47 -2.58 10.18
N ARG A 6 17.70 -3.50 11.08
CA ARG A 6 16.73 -3.94 12.08
C ARG A 6 16.89 -3.00 13.27
N VAL A 7 15.96 -2.09 13.46
CA VAL A 7 15.91 -1.23 14.65
C VAL A 7 15.03 -1.92 15.67
N GLU A 8 15.60 -2.22 16.85
CA GLU A 8 14.86 -2.75 18.00
C GLU A 8 13.85 -1.71 18.47
N GLY A 9 12.59 -2.08 18.46
CA GLY A 9 11.45 -1.27 18.91
C GLY A 9 10.31 -1.24 17.91
N LYS A 10 9.54 -2.37 17.79
CA LYS A 10 8.38 -2.57 16.90
C LYS A 10 8.69 -2.29 15.41
N ASN A 11 9.22 -3.14 14.81
CA ASN A 11 9.38 -3.96 13.62
C ASN A 11 8.84 -3.41 12.28
N VAL A 12 9.11 -2.16 11.90
CA VAL A 12 9.00 -1.78 10.49
C VAL A 12 10.22 -2.34 9.74
N LYS A 13 9.99 -3.26 8.81
CA LYS A 13 11.05 -3.75 7.93
C LYS A 13 11.24 -2.79 6.76
N ILE A 14 12.31 -2.02 6.81
CA ILE A 14 12.68 -1.07 5.77
C ILE A 14 13.32 -1.83 4.60
N ILE A 15 12.79 -1.64 3.40
CA ILE A 15 13.29 -2.24 2.16
C ILE A 15 14.16 -1.25 1.40
N TYR A 16 13.73 0.02 1.38
CA TYR A 16 14.46 1.11 0.73
C TYR A 16 14.19 2.43 1.43
N GLU A 17 15.18 3.28 1.52
CA GLU A 17 15.05 4.64 2.04
C GLU A 17 16.02 5.61 1.35
N ASP A 18 15.53 6.79 0.99
CA ASP A 18 16.31 7.94 0.58
C ASP A 18 15.80 9.23 1.26
N THR A 19 16.16 10.39 0.75
CA THR A 19 15.75 11.68 1.30
C THR A 19 14.26 11.99 1.09
N GLU A 20 13.62 11.40 0.08
CA GLU A 20 12.26 11.73 -0.34
C GLU A 20 11.25 10.62 -0.06
N LYS A 21 11.68 9.36 -0.09
CA LYS A 21 10.79 8.19 -0.02
C LYS A 21 11.32 7.10 0.89
N LEU A 22 10.39 6.29 1.37
CA LEU A 22 10.62 5.14 2.22
C LEU A 22 9.73 3.99 1.72
N ILE A 23 10.31 2.83 1.47
CA ILE A 23 9.58 1.61 1.12
C ILE A 23 9.71 0.64 2.27
N VAL A 24 8.58 0.19 2.77
CA VAL A 24 8.51 -0.75 3.90
C VAL A 24 7.73 -2.01 3.51
N GLU A 25 8.08 -3.12 4.12
CA GLU A 25 7.29 -4.34 4.04
C GLU A 25 6.16 -4.30 5.07
N LYS A 26 4.93 -4.38 4.59
CA LYS A 26 3.75 -4.55 5.43
C LYS A 26 3.46 -6.04 5.60
N PRO A 27 3.48 -6.58 6.81
CA PRO A 27 3.02 -7.94 7.04
C PRO A 27 1.53 -8.11 6.73
N ALA A 28 1.10 -9.32 6.37
CA ALA A 28 -0.30 -9.67 6.35
C ALA A 28 -0.91 -9.52 7.75
N GLY A 29 -2.16 -9.08 7.85
CA GLY A 29 -2.86 -8.85 9.10
C GLY A 29 -2.69 -7.46 9.71
N VAL A 30 -1.69 -6.68 9.26
CA VAL A 30 -1.44 -5.30 9.71
C VAL A 30 -2.22 -4.31 8.83
N LEU A 31 -2.81 -3.29 9.44
CA LEU A 31 -3.43 -2.18 8.72
C LEU A 31 -2.36 -1.26 8.13
N THR A 32 -2.55 -0.80 6.90
CA THR A 32 -1.69 0.27 6.35
C THR A 32 -1.91 1.57 7.11
N GLN A 33 -3.17 1.93 7.32
CA GLN A 33 -3.59 3.13 8.04
C GLN A 33 -4.92 2.85 8.75
N SER A 34 -5.01 3.21 10.02
CA SER A 34 -6.23 3.10 10.82
C SER A 34 -7.00 4.43 10.81
N ALA A 35 -8.33 4.32 10.82
CA ALA A 35 -9.21 5.45 11.11
C ALA A 35 -9.38 5.69 12.61
N ARG A 36 -8.95 4.73 13.46
CA ARG A 36 -9.07 4.80 14.92
C ARG A 36 -7.70 5.02 15.55
N SER A 37 -7.60 5.93 16.50
CA SER A 37 -6.35 6.31 17.16
C SER A 37 -5.72 5.20 18.04
N PHE A 38 -6.44 4.13 18.32
CA PHE A 38 -5.97 3.05 19.22
C PHE A 38 -5.41 1.82 18.48
N ASP A 39 -5.62 1.71 17.17
CA ASP A 39 -5.09 0.60 16.40
C ASP A 39 -3.65 0.92 15.95
N THR A 40 -2.74 0.00 16.22
CA THR A 40 -1.38 0.07 15.67
C THR A 40 -1.47 -0.16 14.17
N ASP A 41 -0.99 0.79 13.39
CA ASP A 41 -0.95 0.70 11.94
C ASP A 41 0.47 1.00 11.41
N LEU A 42 0.69 0.69 10.15
CA LEU A 42 1.99 0.85 9.52
C LEU A 42 2.45 2.33 9.50
N VAL A 43 1.52 3.27 9.34
CA VAL A 43 1.82 4.72 9.37
C VAL A 43 2.40 5.12 10.72
N SER A 44 1.77 4.69 11.81
CA SER A 44 2.22 4.98 13.18
C SER A 44 3.61 4.42 13.45
N GLU A 45 3.89 3.21 12.96
CA GLU A 45 5.20 2.57 13.08
C GLU A 45 6.27 3.34 12.28
N VAL A 46 5.96 3.75 11.04
CA VAL A 46 6.85 4.56 10.20
C VAL A 46 7.14 5.91 10.84
N LEU A 47 6.13 6.57 11.41
CA LEU A 47 6.33 7.84 12.11
C LEU A 47 7.22 7.68 13.35
N THR A 48 7.06 6.57 14.09
CA THR A 48 7.92 6.24 15.25
C THR A 48 9.35 5.99 14.81
N TYR A 49 9.55 5.24 13.73
CA TYR A 49 10.87 5.01 13.13
C TYR A 49 11.54 6.32 12.75
N ARG A 50 10.84 7.26 12.07
CA ARG A 50 11.41 8.55 11.68
C ARG A 50 11.76 9.43 12.89
N ARG A 51 10.92 9.43 13.94
CA ARG A 51 11.23 10.12 15.19
C ARG A 51 12.49 9.56 15.86
N SER A 52 12.69 8.25 15.88
CA SER A 52 13.88 7.63 16.44
C SER A 52 15.17 8.04 15.72
N LYS A 53 15.08 8.37 14.43
CA LYS A 53 16.17 8.95 13.63
C LYS A 53 16.34 10.46 13.80
N LYS A 54 15.56 11.10 14.66
CA LYS A 54 15.50 12.56 14.81
C LYS A 54 15.13 13.30 13.53
N GLU A 55 14.40 12.63 12.63
CA GLU A 55 13.85 13.22 11.41
C GLU A 55 12.47 13.83 11.66
N THR A 56 12.05 14.72 10.75
CA THR A 56 10.68 15.26 10.76
C THR A 56 9.65 14.13 10.72
N ALA A 57 8.73 14.11 11.68
CA ALA A 57 7.68 13.10 11.78
C ALA A 57 6.58 13.33 10.73
N TYR A 58 6.93 13.14 9.45
CA TYR A 58 6.01 13.22 8.32
C TYR A 58 6.15 11.96 7.47
N ALA A 59 5.05 11.27 7.23
CA ALA A 59 4.99 10.09 6.36
C ALA A 59 3.63 10.07 5.66
N ALA A 60 3.62 10.34 4.36
CA ALA A 60 2.42 10.25 3.54
C ALA A 60 2.39 8.90 2.81
N VAL A 61 1.32 8.16 2.97
CA VAL A 61 1.09 6.89 2.27
C VAL A 61 0.80 7.17 0.80
N ILE A 62 1.52 6.53 -0.11
CA ILE A 62 1.33 6.65 -1.55
C ILE A 62 0.45 5.52 -2.09
N ASN A 63 0.70 4.28 -1.65
CA ASN A 63 -0.17 3.13 -1.95
C ASN A 63 -0.60 2.43 -0.66
N ARG A 64 -1.77 1.84 -0.68
CA ARG A 64 -2.27 1.04 0.45
C ARG A 64 -2.43 -0.41 0.04
N LEU A 65 -2.25 -1.28 1.01
CA LEU A 65 -2.60 -2.69 0.92
C LEU A 65 -3.66 -2.99 1.97
N ASP A 66 -4.61 -3.81 1.61
CA ASP A 66 -5.64 -4.27 2.54
C ASP A 66 -5.03 -5.07 3.71
N ARG A 67 -5.76 -5.14 4.82
CA ARG A 67 -5.27 -5.79 6.04
C ARG A 67 -4.73 -7.21 5.80
N PRO A 68 -5.42 -8.11 5.09
CA PRO A 68 -4.93 -9.47 4.88
C PRO A 68 -3.77 -9.57 3.88
N VAL A 69 -3.50 -8.50 3.11
CA VAL A 69 -2.47 -8.51 2.06
C VAL A 69 -1.13 -8.06 2.63
N GLY A 70 -0.09 -8.87 2.45
CA GLY A 70 1.31 -8.49 2.70
C GLY A 70 1.97 -7.90 1.47
N GLY A 71 3.03 -7.12 1.65
CA GLY A 71 3.79 -6.57 0.52
C GLY A 71 4.39 -5.19 0.79
N LEU A 72 4.79 -4.51 -0.28
CA LEU A 72 5.51 -3.25 -0.20
C LEU A 72 4.56 -2.04 -0.16
N VAL A 73 4.81 -1.15 0.78
CA VAL A 73 4.12 0.13 0.91
C VAL A 73 5.12 1.27 0.76
N LEU A 74 4.82 2.18 -0.15
CA LEU A 74 5.61 3.38 -0.43
C LEU A 74 5.08 4.56 0.39
N PHE A 75 5.98 5.21 1.07
CA PHE A 75 5.75 6.46 1.81
C PHE A 75 6.57 7.59 1.23
N ALA A 76 6.01 8.78 1.20
CA ALA A 76 6.75 10.01 0.96
C ALA A 76 7.21 10.62 2.29
N LYS A 77 8.47 11.05 2.35
CA LYS A 77 9.10 11.64 3.53
C LYS A 77 8.92 13.17 3.59
N THR A 78 8.47 13.80 2.50
CA THR A 78 8.23 15.24 2.39
C THR A 78 6.89 15.52 1.68
N LYS A 79 6.32 16.70 1.91
CA LYS A 79 5.08 17.13 1.23
C LYS A 79 5.25 17.21 -0.29
N GLN A 80 6.41 17.68 -0.75
CA GLN A 80 6.73 17.80 -2.18
C GLN A 80 6.80 16.41 -2.84
N ALA A 81 7.52 15.46 -2.23
CA ALA A 81 7.57 14.09 -2.71
C ALA A 81 6.18 13.43 -2.69
N ALA A 82 5.35 13.70 -1.67
CA ALA A 82 3.98 13.18 -1.60
C ALA A 82 3.13 13.66 -2.78
N ALA A 83 3.18 14.95 -3.13
CA ALA A 83 2.44 15.49 -4.26
C ALA A 83 2.87 14.86 -5.59
N ARG A 84 4.20 14.73 -5.83
CA ARG A 84 4.75 14.11 -7.04
C ARG A 84 4.37 12.63 -7.14
N LEU A 85 4.64 11.84 -6.11
CA LEU A 85 4.38 10.40 -6.12
C LEU A 85 2.87 10.08 -6.19
N SER A 86 2.02 10.91 -5.56
CA SER A 86 0.56 10.77 -5.69
C SER A 86 0.08 11.03 -7.11
N LYS A 87 0.67 12.00 -7.81
CA LYS A 87 0.38 12.27 -9.22
C LYS A 87 0.81 11.10 -10.11
N GLU A 88 2.02 10.56 -9.90
CA GLU A 88 2.50 9.37 -10.61
C GLU A 88 1.59 8.16 -10.38
N MET A 89 1.09 7.98 -9.15
CA MET A 89 0.13 6.93 -8.82
C MET A 89 -1.19 7.10 -9.56
N GLN A 90 -1.74 8.31 -9.62
CA GLN A 90 -2.99 8.62 -10.34
C GLN A 90 -2.85 8.43 -11.85
N GLN A 91 -1.69 8.73 -12.40
CA GLN A 91 -1.38 8.56 -13.81
C GLN A 91 -1.02 7.11 -14.20
N ASN A 92 -1.04 6.17 -13.24
CA ASN A 92 -0.62 4.78 -13.43
C ASN A 92 0.80 4.61 -13.97
N THR A 93 1.69 5.58 -13.71
CA THR A 93 3.11 5.50 -14.11
C THR A 93 3.96 4.70 -13.12
N LEU A 94 3.44 4.44 -11.91
CA LEU A 94 4.04 3.51 -10.96
C LEU A 94 3.63 2.08 -11.30
N ASN A 95 4.59 1.28 -11.76
CA ASN A 95 4.36 -0.13 -12.05
C ASN A 95 4.18 -0.92 -10.75
N LYS A 96 2.99 -1.50 -10.55
CA LYS A 96 2.65 -2.35 -9.40
C LYS A 96 2.50 -3.79 -9.84
N GLN A 97 3.18 -4.69 -9.15
CA GLN A 97 3.09 -6.12 -9.40
C GLN A 97 2.61 -6.83 -8.14
N TYR A 98 1.78 -7.84 -8.32
CA TYR A 98 1.21 -8.64 -7.25
C TYR A 98 1.35 -10.12 -7.56
N TYR A 99 1.52 -10.90 -6.50
CA TYR A 99 1.41 -12.36 -6.56
C TYR A 99 0.09 -12.77 -5.91
N ALA A 100 -0.65 -13.65 -6.56
CA ALA A 100 -1.88 -14.21 -6.03
C ALA A 100 -1.85 -15.73 -6.14
N LEU A 101 -2.29 -16.39 -5.07
CA LEU A 101 -2.58 -17.82 -5.11
C LEU A 101 -3.99 -18.02 -5.66
N ILE A 102 -4.11 -18.79 -6.71
CA ILE A 102 -5.39 -19.07 -7.36
C ILE A 102 -5.73 -20.57 -7.27
N CYS A 103 -7.02 -20.89 -7.35
CA CYS A 103 -7.48 -22.26 -7.50
C CYS A 103 -7.49 -22.67 -8.98
N GLY A 104 -6.96 -23.85 -9.27
CA GLY A 104 -6.94 -24.37 -10.64
C GLY A 104 -5.77 -23.82 -11.48
N LYS A 105 -5.85 -24.03 -12.79
CA LYS A 105 -4.84 -23.60 -13.77
C LYS A 105 -5.52 -22.68 -14.79
N PRO A 106 -4.99 -21.48 -15.03
CA PRO A 106 -5.49 -20.63 -16.11
C PRO A 106 -5.32 -21.32 -17.47
N GLU A 107 -6.28 -21.14 -18.36
CA GLU A 107 -6.20 -21.67 -19.73
C GLU A 107 -5.03 -21.03 -20.50
N GLN A 108 -4.75 -19.77 -20.24
CA GLN A 108 -3.67 -19.03 -20.87
C GLN A 108 -2.64 -18.59 -19.83
N SER A 109 -1.36 -18.61 -20.21
CA SER A 109 -0.26 -18.17 -19.35
C SER A 109 -0.20 -16.64 -19.16
N LYS A 110 -0.86 -15.90 -20.02
CA LYS A 110 -0.96 -14.44 -19.98
C LYS A 110 -2.33 -14.01 -20.48
N GLY A 111 -2.86 -12.95 -19.88
CA GLY A 111 -4.16 -12.38 -20.28
C GLY A 111 -4.45 -11.09 -19.56
N THR A 112 -5.55 -10.45 -19.94
CA THR A 112 -6.09 -9.28 -19.26
C THR A 112 -7.51 -9.58 -18.83
N PHE A 113 -7.80 -9.41 -17.56
CA PHE A 113 -9.16 -9.42 -17.04
C PHE A 113 -9.66 -7.99 -17.01
N VAL A 114 -10.89 -7.78 -17.43
CA VAL A 114 -11.55 -6.49 -17.37
C VAL A 114 -12.91 -6.69 -16.75
N ASP A 115 -13.06 -6.19 -15.54
CA ASP A 115 -14.30 -6.31 -14.77
C ASP A 115 -14.85 -4.94 -14.39
N TYR A 116 -16.12 -4.90 -14.08
CA TYR A 116 -16.77 -3.73 -13.48
C TYR A 116 -17.10 -4.05 -12.04
N LEU A 117 -16.61 -3.23 -11.12
CA LEU A 117 -16.82 -3.42 -9.69
C LEU A 117 -17.80 -2.39 -9.14
N GLN A 118 -18.75 -2.86 -8.35
CA GLN A 118 -19.65 -2.03 -7.57
C GLN A 118 -19.41 -2.29 -6.08
N LYS A 119 -19.26 -1.22 -5.31
CA LYS A 119 -19.07 -1.32 -3.87
C LYS A 119 -20.41 -1.47 -3.16
N ASP A 120 -20.57 -2.56 -2.42
CA ASP A 120 -21.62 -2.75 -1.42
C ASP A 120 -21.13 -2.14 -0.09
N ALA A 121 -21.60 -0.93 0.21
CA ALA A 121 -21.17 -0.20 1.41
C ALA A 121 -21.63 -0.87 2.71
N LYS A 122 -22.76 -1.60 2.70
CA LYS A 122 -23.31 -2.29 3.88
C LYS A 122 -22.49 -3.53 4.21
N ALA A 123 -22.14 -4.31 3.20
CA ALA A 123 -21.33 -5.52 3.35
C ALA A 123 -19.83 -5.24 3.36
N ASN A 124 -19.41 -4.00 3.04
CA ASN A 124 -18.02 -3.60 2.82
C ASN A 124 -17.28 -4.52 1.83
N LEU A 125 -17.98 -4.96 0.79
CA LEU A 125 -17.48 -5.84 -0.27
C LEU A 125 -17.62 -5.16 -1.63
N SER A 126 -16.75 -5.53 -2.57
CA SER A 126 -16.89 -5.19 -3.98
C SER A 126 -17.38 -6.43 -4.73
N LYS A 127 -18.37 -6.25 -5.59
CA LYS A 127 -18.96 -7.31 -6.43
C LYS A 127 -18.71 -7.00 -7.89
N VAL A 128 -18.44 -8.03 -8.67
CA VAL A 128 -18.42 -7.91 -10.13
C VAL A 128 -19.84 -7.74 -10.61
N VAL A 129 -20.08 -6.75 -11.44
CA VAL A 129 -21.39 -6.42 -12.01
C VAL A 129 -21.25 -6.15 -13.51
N SER A 130 -22.38 -6.14 -14.22
CA SER A 130 -22.45 -5.61 -15.59
C SER A 130 -22.06 -4.13 -15.57
N LYS A 131 -21.64 -3.58 -16.72
CA LYS A 131 -21.33 -2.15 -16.84
C LYS A 131 -22.54 -1.31 -16.46
N GLU A 132 -22.52 -0.72 -15.30
CA GLU A 132 -23.56 0.17 -14.75
C GLU A 132 -22.97 1.55 -14.46
N SER A 133 -23.83 2.57 -14.31
CA SER A 133 -23.44 3.97 -14.08
C SER A 133 -22.57 4.18 -12.84
N ASN A 134 -22.73 3.31 -11.81
CA ASN A 134 -22.01 3.39 -10.52
C ASN A 134 -20.89 2.33 -10.38
N SER A 135 -20.49 1.70 -11.48
CA SER A 135 -19.41 0.71 -11.48
C SER A 135 -18.08 1.34 -11.88
N ILE A 136 -16.99 0.80 -11.32
CA ILE A 136 -15.62 1.18 -11.64
C ILE A 136 -15.01 0.06 -12.50
N ARG A 137 -14.45 0.41 -13.66
CA ARG A 137 -13.69 -0.53 -14.49
C ARG A 137 -12.33 -0.80 -13.85
N VAL A 138 -11.98 -2.05 -13.69
CA VAL A 138 -10.70 -2.56 -13.18
C VAL A 138 -10.08 -3.54 -14.15
#